data_e97553005e6e0dee31eb25e324c60f41
#
_entry.id   e97553005e6e0dee31eb25e324c60f41
#
_cell.length_a   1.000
_cell.length_b   1.000
_cell.length_c   1.000
_cell.angle_alpha   90.00
_cell.angle_beta   90.00
_cell.angle_gamma   90.00
#
_symmetry.space_group_name_H-M   'P 1'
#
loop_
_entity.id
_entity.type
_entity.pdbx_description
1 polymer ?
#
loop_
_entity_poly.entity_id
_entity_poly.type
_entity_poly.pdbx_seq_one_letter_code
_entity_poly.pdbx_strand_id
1 'polypeptide(L)'
;MKKFKTFSLFLIFLSALNFQAQSIKTSFIVNGQCGMCKDRIESSLDVKGVNFASWSEETHLCNVTFNSKKISEKEIHQLLATKGHDTPICRATDEAYSQLHRCCHYVRKDSL
;
A
#
# COMPACT_ATOMS: atom_id res chain seq x y z
N MET A 1 31.76 -42.97 24.47
CA MET A 1 30.85 -43.29 23.36
C MET A 1 29.40 -42.81 23.53
N LYS A 2 29.14 -41.89 24.42
CA LYS A 2 27.78 -41.38 24.64
C LYS A 2 27.64 -39.87 24.38
N LYS A 3 28.52 -39.30 23.55
CA LYS A 3 28.58 -37.84 23.37
C LYS A 3 27.97 -37.34 22.04
N PHE A 4 27.30 -38.19 21.30
CA PHE A 4 26.80 -37.82 19.97
C PHE A 4 25.31 -37.48 19.90
N LYS A 5 24.60 -37.48 21.02
CA LYS A 5 23.13 -37.24 21.00
C LYS A 5 22.71 -35.78 21.16
N THR A 6 23.64 -34.88 21.41
CA THR A 6 23.34 -33.48 21.67
C THR A 6 23.49 -32.58 20.45
N PHE A 7 24.03 -33.09 19.37
CA PHE A 7 24.30 -32.27 18.17
C PHE A 7 23.10 -32.16 17.24
N SER A 8 22.13 -33.06 17.36
CA SER A 8 20.99 -33.13 16.46
C SER A 8 19.87 -32.11 16.79
N LEU A 9 19.86 -31.59 18.02
CA LEU A 9 18.84 -30.62 18.44
C LEU A 9 19.13 -29.20 18.02
N PHE A 10 20.36 -28.88 17.65
CA PHE A 10 20.77 -27.53 17.31
C PHE A 10 20.41 -27.17 15.85
N LEU A 11 20.28 -28.15 15.00
CA LEU A 11 19.94 -27.96 13.58
C LEU A 11 18.45 -27.62 13.32
N ILE A 12 17.59 -27.97 14.29
CA ILE A 12 16.15 -27.72 14.16
C ILE A 12 15.78 -26.28 14.48
N PHE A 13 16.64 -25.59 15.24
CA PHE A 13 16.37 -24.20 15.65
C PHE A 13 16.66 -23.18 14.55
N LEU A 14 17.51 -23.53 13.58
CA LEU A 14 17.87 -22.62 12.46
C LEU A 14 16.78 -22.50 11.39
N SER A 15 15.88 -23.47 11.31
CA SER A 15 14.79 -23.42 10.33
C SER A 15 13.62 -22.52 10.77
N ALA A 16 13.56 -22.14 12.06
CA ALA A 16 12.52 -21.25 12.58
C ALA A 16 12.79 -19.76 12.31
N LEU A 17 14.02 -19.41 11.87
CA LEU A 17 14.42 -18.02 11.62
C LEU A 17 14.04 -17.50 10.24
N ASN A 18 13.43 -18.33 9.40
CA ASN A 18 12.99 -17.95 8.06
C ASN A 18 11.59 -17.34 8.02
N PHE A 19 11.02 -17.02 9.16
CA PHE A 19 9.75 -16.28 9.23
C PHE A 19 10.03 -14.79 9.07
N GLN A 20 10.47 -14.40 7.89
CA GLN A 20 10.63 -13.00 7.56
C GLN A 20 9.26 -12.39 7.33
N ALA A 21 8.98 -11.29 8.02
CA ALA A 21 7.83 -10.48 7.72
C ALA A 21 7.90 -10.06 6.24
N GLN A 22 6.82 -10.27 5.49
CA GLN A 22 6.70 -9.90 4.08
C GLN A 22 6.37 -8.42 3.95
N SER A 23 7.16 -7.56 4.62
CA SER A 23 6.96 -6.12 4.62
C SER A 23 7.58 -5.53 3.36
N ILE A 24 6.76 -4.88 2.55
CA ILE A 24 7.17 -4.21 1.33
C ILE A 24 6.91 -2.73 1.47
N LYS A 25 7.89 -1.93 1.05
CA LYS A 25 7.77 -0.48 0.95
C LYS A 25 7.69 -0.11 -0.52
N THR A 26 6.68 0.67 -0.88
CA THR A 26 6.50 1.16 -2.24
C THR A 26 6.14 2.64 -2.22
N SER A 27 6.40 3.32 -3.32
CA SER A 27 6.03 4.72 -3.51
C SER A 27 5.51 4.91 -4.93
N PHE A 28 4.41 5.63 -5.05
CA PHE A 28 3.81 5.90 -6.36
C PHE A 28 3.00 7.20 -6.28
N ILE A 29 2.79 7.81 -7.44
CA ILE A 29 1.98 9.02 -7.56
C ILE A 29 0.50 8.67 -7.41
N VAL A 30 -0.21 9.44 -6.58
CA VAL A 30 -1.66 9.39 -6.47
C VAL A 30 -2.20 10.79 -6.73
N ASN A 31 -3.10 10.92 -7.67
CA ASN A 31 -3.63 12.20 -8.06
C ASN A 31 -4.62 12.74 -7.01
N GLY A 32 -4.38 13.97 -6.62
CA GLY A 32 -5.18 14.72 -5.65
C GLY A 32 -4.71 16.17 -5.63
N GLN A 33 -5.30 17.03 -4.80
CA GLN A 33 -4.97 18.46 -4.76
C GLN A 33 -4.84 19.05 -3.36
N CYS A 34 -5.62 18.59 -2.41
CA CYS A 34 -5.80 19.33 -1.15
C CYS A 34 -5.71 18.42 0.07
N GLY A 35 -5.75 19.00 1.26
CA GLY A 35 -5.74 18.28 2.52
C GLY A 35 -6.86 17.28 2.67
N MET A 36 -8.02 17.54 2.07
CA MET A 36 -9.12 16.57 2.07
C MET A 36 -8.78 15.33 1.23
N CYS A 37 -8.02 15.51 0.16
CA CYS A 37 -7.50 14.39 -0.63
C CYS A 37 -6.51 13.57 0.20
N LYS A 38 -5.63 14.24 0.95
CA LYS A 38 -4.70 13.58 1.84
C LYS A 38 -5.42 12.68 2.84
N ASP A 39 -6.43 13.21 3.52
CA ASP A 39 -7.21 12.46 4.50
C ASP A 39 -7.91 11.28 3.86
N ARG A 40 -8.49 11.46 2.68
CA ARG A 40 -9.18 10.39 1.96
C ARG A 40 -8.21 9.31 1.47
N ILE A 41 -7.09 9.71 0.89
CA ILE A 41 -6.08 8.77 0.40
C ILE A 41 -5.54 7.93 1.56
N GLU A 42 -5.14 8.57 2.64
CA GLU A 42 -4.58 7.87 3.79
C GLU A 42 -5.62 6.98 4.47
N SER A 43 -6.85 7.46 4.65
CA SER A 43 -7.92 6.65 5.24
C SER A 43 -8.35 5.49 4.35
N SER A 44 -8.28 5.64 3.05
CA SER A 44 -8.57 4.55 2.09
C SER A 44 -7.60 3.38 2.26
N LEU A 45 -6.41 3.66 2.72
CA LEU A 45 -5.35 2.66 2.92
C LEU A 45 -5.25 2.19 4.37
N ASP A 46 -6.13 2.66 5.25
CA ASP A 46 -6.24 2.16 6.63
C ASP A 46 -7.03 0.86 6.63
N VAL A 47 -6.41 -0.17 6.10
CA VAL A 47 -7.01 -1.50 5.93
C VAL A 47 -6.03 -2.57 6.39
N LYS A 48 -6.56 -3.77 6.66
CA LYS A 48 -5.75 -4.91 7.07
C LYS A 48 -4.69 -5.21 6.02
N GLY A 49 -3.46 -5.31 6.45
CA GLY A 49 -2.31 -5.58 5.58
C GLY A 49 -1.51 -4.34 5.24
N VAL A 50 -2.06 -3.15 5.38
CA VAL A 50 -1.30 -1.89 5.23
C VAL A 50 -0.85 -1.42 6.62
N ASN A 51 0.46 -1.30 6.79
CA ASN A 51 1.06 -0.90 8.08
C ASN A 51 1.27 0.61 8.19
N PHE A 52 1.47 1.26 7.04
CA PHE A 52 1.72 2.69 6.98
C PHE A 52 1.36 3.21 5.59
N ALA A 53 0.76 4.40 5.55
CA ALA A 53 0.50 5.11 4.30
C ALA A 53 0.58 6.61 4.56
N SER A 54 1.26 7.34 3.69
CA SER A 54 1.40 8.79 3.75
C SER A 54 1.40 9.37 2.35
N TRP A 55 0.65 10.45 2.15
CA TRP A 55 0.55 11.14 0.87
C TRP A 55 0.95 12.60 1.02
N SER A 56 1.70 13.12 0.05
CA SER A 56 2.16 14.51 0.03
C SER A 56 1.34 15.35 -0.95
N GLU A 57 0.79 16.46 -0.46
CA GLU A 57 0.11 17.44 -1.31
C GLU A 57 1.07 18.09 -2.33
N GLU A 58 2.34 18.24 -1.94
CA GLU A 58 3.33 18.94 -2.76
C GLU A 58 3.81 18.08 -3.93
N THR A 59 4.09 16.80 -3.66
CA THR A 59 4.68 15.90 -4.66
C THR A 59 3.65 14.93 -5.25
N HIS A 60 2.51 14.76 -4.60
CA HIS A 60 1.50 13.73 -4.88
C HIS A 60 2.02 12.31 -4.67
N LEU A 61 3.18 12.16 -4.04
CA LEU A 61 3.77 10.86 -3.79
C LEU A 61 3.12 10.21 -2.58
N CYS A 62 2.71 8.97 -2.76
CA CYS A 62 2.17 8.13 -1.70
C CYS A 62 3.21 7.08 -1.31
N ASN A 63 3.60 7.07 -0.04
CA ASN A 63 4.50 6.08 0.52
C ASN A 63 3.67 5.06 1.30
N VAL A 64 3.81 3.80 0.96
CA VAL A 64 3.03 2.73 1.58
C VAL A 64 3.95 1.61 2.04
N THR A 65 3.72 1.13 3.25
CA THR A 65 4.34 -0.09 3.77
C THR A 65 3.23 -1.11 4.03
N PHE A 66 3.35 -2.28 3.44
CA PHE A 66 2.30 -3.30 3.52
C PHE A 66 2.87 -4.70 3.64
N ASN A 67 2.05 -5.62 4.13
CA ASN A 67 2.37 -7.03 4.21
C ASN A 67 1.85 -7.74 2.96
N SER A 68 2.77 -8.20 2.09
CA SER A 68 2.42 -8.82 0.81
C SER A 68 1.66 -10.14 0.94
N LYS A 69 1.65 -10.74 2.12
CA LYS A 69 0.83 -11.93 2.39
C LYS A 69 -0.65 -11.58 2.61
N LYS A 70 -0.96 -10.35 2.96
CA LYS A 70 -2.31 -9.92 3.31
C LYS A 70 -2.95 -9.06 2.23
N ILE A 71 -2.17 -8.26 1.52
CA ILE A 71 -2.66 -7.36 0.49
C ILE A 71 -1.59 -7.22 -0.60
N SER A 72 -2.01 -7.05 -1.85
CA SER A 72 -1.10 -6.81 -2.97
C SER A 72 -1.01 -5.31 -3.27
N GLU A 73 0.07 -4.91 -3.94
CA GLU A 73 0.19 -3.53 -4.42
C GLU A 73 -0.95 -3.16 -5.38
N LYS A 74 -1.34 -4.08 -6.24
CA LYS A 74 -2.49 -3.88 -7.14
C LYS A 74 -3.78 -3.58 -6.38
N GLU A 75 -4.05 -4.31 -5.30
CA GLU A 75 -5.22 -4.07 -4.46
C GLU A 75 -5.16 -2.69 -3.79
N ILE A 76 -3.97 -2.24 -3.40
CA ILE A 76 -3.77 -0.90 -2.85
C ILE A 76 -4.16 0.16 -3.88
N HIS A 77 -3.70 0.03 -5.12
CA HIS A 77 -4.09 0.94 -6.20
C HIS A 77 -5.59 0.90 -6.48
N GLN A 78 -6.20 -0.29 -6.43
CA GLN A 78 -7.65 -0.44 -6.63
C GLN A 78 -8.46 0.26 -5.54
N LEU A 79 -8.02 0.20 -4.28
CA LEU A 79 -8.66 0.91 -3.17
C LEU A 79 -8.67 2.42 -3.42
N LEU A 80 -7.55 2.96 -3.87
CA LEU A 80 -7.44 4.39 -4.18
C LEU A 80 -8.34 4.79 -5.34
N ALA A 81 -8.34 4.00 -6.41
CA ALA A 81 -9.21 4.24 -7.56
C ALA A 81 -10.70 4.18 -7.19
N THR A 82 -11.08 3.24 -6.33
CA THR A 82 -12.46 3.14 -5.84
C THR A 82 -12.90 4.41 -5.13
N LYS A 83 -11.99 5.12 -4.51
CA LYS A 83 -12.26 6.39 -3.83
C LYS A 83 -12.15 7.62 -4.72
N GLY A 84 -11.86 7.44 -6.00
CA GLY A 84 -11.82 8.53 -6.97
C GLY A 84 -10.42 9.05 -7.30
N HIS A 85 -9.37 8.42 -6.80
CA HIS A 85 -7.98 8.86 -7.00
C HIS A 85 -7.27 7.97 -8.01
N ASP A 86 -6.84 8.56 -9.13
CA ASP A 86 -6.09 7.85 -10.15
C ASP A 86 -4.66 7.54 -9.67
N THR A 87 -4.18 6.38 -10.04
CA THR A 87 -2.78 5.96 -9.84
C THR A 87 -2.18 5.56 -11.19
N PRO A 88 -0.85 5.32 -11.27
CA PRO A 88 -0.25 4.91 -12.54
C PRO A 88 -0.81 3.62 -13.14
N ILE A 89 -1.36 2.73 -12.30
CA ILE A 89 -1.88 1.44 -12.77
C ILE A 89 -3.38 1.28 -12.64
N CYS A 90 -4.08 2.20 -11.98
CA CYS A 90 -5.53 2.13 -11.79
C CYS A 90 -6.14 3.51 -12.01
N ARG A 91 -7.10 3.59 -12.92
CA ARG A 91 -7.90 4.79 -13.14
C ARG A 91 -9.22 4.66 -12.39
N ALA A 92 -9.59 5.70 -11.65
CA ALA A 92 -10.89 5.79 -11.01
C ALA A 92 -12.00 5.89 -12.07
N THR A 93 -13.18 5.39 -11.77
CA THR A 93 -14.34 5.62 -12.64
C THR A 93 -14.71 7.09 -12.61
N ASP A 94 -15.37 7.56 -13.66
CA ASP A 94 -15.83 8.95 -13.74
C ASP A 94 -16.82 9.25 -12.61
N GLU A 95 -17.65 8.27 -12.24
CA GLU A 95 -18.58 8.41 -11.12
C GLU A 95 -17.83 8.59 -9.79
N ALA A 96 -16.85 7.77 -9.51
CA ALA A 96 -16.06 7.87 -8.28
C ALA A 96 -15.33 9.22 -8.21
N TYR A 97 -14.73 9.65 -9.31
CA TYR A 97 -14.09 10.96 -9.40
C TYR A 97 -15.08 12.10 -9.18
N SER A 98 -16.26 12.03 -9.79
CA SER A 98 -17.27 13.08 -9.67
C SER A 98 -17.81 13.26 -8.25
N GLN A 99 -17.75 12.21 -7.44
CA GLN A 99 -18.17 12.25 -6.04
C GLN A 99 -17.15 12.87 -5.11
N LEU A 100 -15.94 13.14 -5.60
CA LEU A 100 -14.93 13.84 -4.81
C LEU A 100 -15.41 15.26 -4.49
N HIS A 101 -15.00 15.76 -3.30
CA HIS A 101 -15.22 17.14 -2.96
C HIS A 101 -14.56 18.05 -4.01
N ARG A 102 -15.13 19.24 -4.25
CA ARG A 102 -14.64 20.19 -5.27
C ARG A 102 -13.14 20.41 -5.22
N CYS A 103 -12.57 20.58 -4.02
CA CYS A 103 -11.14 20.83 -3.87
C CYS A 103 -10.29 19.63 -4.30
N CYS A 104 -10.87 18.44 -4.42
CA CYS A 104 -10.17 17.23 -4.85
C CYS A 104 -10.32 16.93 -6.36
N HIS A 105 -10.99 17.80 -7.12
CA HIS A 105 -11.13 17.62 -8.56
C HIS A 105 -9.82 18.01 -9.27
N TYR A 106 -8.83 17.15 -9.14
CA TYR A 106 -7.56 17.29 -9.84
C TYR A 106 -7.75 17.16 -11.35
N VAL A 107 -6.81 17.74 -12.12
CA VAL A 107 -6.84 17.61 -13.58
C VAL A 107 -6.46 16.18 -13.95
N ARG A 108 -7.41 15.45 -14.53
CA ARG A 108 -7.16 14.08 -14.98
C ARG A 108 -6.44 14.11 -16.33
N LYS A 109 -5.39 13.30 -16.43
CA LYS A 109 -4.77 13.06 -17.72
C LYS A 109 -5.68 12.13 -18.51
N ASP A 110 -5.83 12.42 -19.80
CA ASP A 110 -6.56 11.53 -20.67
C ASP A 110 -5.94 10.14 -20.62
N SER A 111 -6.81 9.15 -20.59
CA SER A 111 -6.37 7.75 -20.54
C SER A 111 -5.42 7.46 -21.69
N LEU A 112 -4.39 6.81 -21.32
CA LEU A 112 -3.44 6.20 -22.25
C LEU A 112 -4.16 5.24 -23.20
#